data_103a1a28e49bb884cd4af6ad7af58002
#
_entry.id   103a1a28e49bb884cd4af6ad7af58002
#
_cell.length_a   1.000
_cell.length_b   1.000
_cell.length_c   1.000
_cell.angle_alpha   90.00
_cell.angle_beta   90.00
_cell.angle_gamma   90.00
#
_symmetry.space_group_name_H-M   'P 1'
#
loop_
_entity.id
_entity.type
_entity.pdbx_description
1 polymer ?
#
loop_
_entity_poly.entity_id
_entity_poly.type
_entity_poly.pdbx_seq_one_letter_code
_entity_poly.pdbx_strand_id
1 'polypeptide(L)'
;MTQKSVVTFYTIEEIDNYLKIGRSVERYCNKNDIVGTFFSTLQGINTTLSGNEESLKGLIVLLQEKYKLNISSQTWSKSKNNPFKRLKVKCRKNLLPLEGNFDPVNSRGKYLNHSDWNNLISAPDTLIIDVRTVYET
;
A
#
# COMPACT_ATOMS: atom_id res chain seq x y z
N MET A 1 12.50 7.25 24.73
CA MET A 1 12.48 7.15 23.26
C MET A 1 11.05 7.07 22.78
N THR A 2 10.67 7.94 21.89
CA THR A 2 9.34 7.96 21.30
C THR A 2 9.21 6.81 20.30
N GLN A 3 8.22 5.96 20.51
CA GLN A 3 7.86 4.93 19.53
C GLN A 3 7.41 5.58 18.23
N LYS A 4 7.83 5.04 17.11
CA LYS A 4 7.34 5.41 15.79
C LYS A 4 6.13 4.53 15.42
N SER A 5 5.11 5.13 14.85
CA SER A 5 4.02 4.39 14.24
C SER A 5 4.41 3.99 12.83
N VAL A 6 3.94 2.84 12.42
CA VAL A 6 4.11 2.32 11.06
C VAL A 6 2.73 2.01 10.51
N VAL A 7 2.44 2.49 9.31
CA VAL A 7 1.21 2.20 8.59
C VAL A 7 1.50 1.60 7.25
N THR A 8 0.79 0.54 6.93
CA THR A 8 0.78 -0.08 5.61
C THR A 8 -0.61 -0.02 5.03
N PHE A 9 -0.74 0.43 3.81
CA PHE A 9 -1.99 0.38 3.07
C PHE A 9 -1.74 0.30 1.56
N TYR A 10 -2.73 -0.17 0.86
CA TYR A 10 -2.75 -0.17 -0.61
C TYR A 10 -4.16 0.10 -1.11
N THR A 11 -4.26 0.58 -2.33
CA THR A 11 -5.52 0.61 -3.07
C THR A 11 -5.27 0.20 -4.51
N ILE A 12 -6.21 -0.51 -5.09
CA ILE A 12 -6.20 -0.89 -6.51
C ILE A 12 -7.38 -0.17 -7.16
N GLU A 13 -7.08 0.91 -7.86
CA GLU A 13 -8.05 1.77 -8.53
C GLU A 13 -7.36 2.57 -9.64
N GLU A 14 -8.11 3.04 -10.62
CA GLU A 14 -7.54 3.88 -11.68
C GLU A 14 -7.17 5.27 -11.15
N ILE A 15 -5.93 5.68 -11.36
CA ILE A 15 -5.37 6.94 -10.86
C ILE A 15 -4.64 7.69 -11.97
N ASP A 16 -5.33 8.60 -12.66
CA ASP A 16 -4.74 9.38 -13.75
C ASP A 16 -3.67 10.36 -13.28
N ASN A 17 -3.83 10.89 -12.07
CA ASN A 17 -2.96 11.92 -11.50
C ASN A 17 -1.85 11.35 -10.58
N TYR A 18 -1.42 10.14 -10.81
CA TYR A 18 -0.46 9.43 -9.95
C TYR A 18 0.87 10.17 -9.74
N LEU A 19 1.35 10.92 -10.74
CA LEU A 19 2.56 11.74 -10.62
C LEU A 19 2.35 12.92 -9.66
N LYS A 20 1.19 13.55 -9.71
CA LYS A 20 0.82 14.67 -8.83
C LYS A 20 0.67 14.18 -7.38
N ILE A 21 0.08 13.02 -7.19
CA ILE A 21 -0.04 12.37 -5.88
C ILE A 21 1.35 12.09 -5.30
N GLY A 22 2.24 11.49 -6.08
CA GLY A 22 3.61 11.21 -5.63
C GLY A 22 4.35 12.45 -5.15
N ARG A 23 4.29 13.56 -5.89
CA ARG A 23 4.91 14.84 -5.50
C ARG A 23 4.28 15.43 -4.24
N SER A 24 2.96 15.34 -4.11
CA SER A 24 2.24 15.83 -2.94
C SER A 24 2.61 15.05 -1.68
N VAL A 25 2.68 13.72 -1.79
CA VAL A 25 3.10 12.82 -0.70
C VAL A 25 4.55 13.09 -0.30
N GLU A 26 5.47 13.20 -1.25
CA GLU A 26 6.86 13.50 -0.98
C GLU A 26 7.04 14.80 -0.20
N ARG A 27 6.35 15.85 -0.61
CA ARG A 27 6.36 17.16 0.07
C ARG A 27 5.81 17.06 1.49
N TYR A 28 4.68 16.40 1.64
CA TYR A 28 4.05 16.21 2.95
C TYR A 28 4.94 15.39 3.90
N CYS A 29 5.47 14.28 3.42
CA CYS A 29 6.32 13.38 4.22
C CYS A 29 7.61 14.08 4.65
N ASN A 30 8.27 14.82 3.75
CA ASN A 30 9.48 15.58 4.08
C ASN A 30 9.21 16.66 5.14
N LYS A 31 8.06 17.32 5.06
CA LYS A 31 7.66 18.35 6.05
C LYS A 31 7.34 17.76 7.43
N ASN A 32 6.90 16.51 7.51
CA ASN A 32 6.42 15.87 8.73
C ASN A 32 7.34 14.72 9.22
N ASP A 33 8.57 14.65 8.73
CA ASP A 33 9.56 13.63 9.12
C ASP A 33 9.04 12.18 8.98
N ILE A 34 8.26 11.93 7.92
CA ILE A 34 7.77 10.60 7.56
C ILE A 34 8.77 9.96 6.60
N VAL A 35 9.14 8.73 6.89
CA VAL A 35 10.03 7.92 6.06
C VAL A 35 9.35 6.60 5.66
N GLY A 36 9.91 5.91 4.71
CA GLY A 36 9.36 4.66 4.20
C GLY A 36 9.26 4.66 2.69
N THR A 37 8.37 3.82 2.16
CA THR A 37 8.20 3.65 0.72
C THR A 37 6.77 3.97 0.30
N PHE A 38 6.63 4.75 -0.75
CA PHE A 38 5.36 5.10 -1.36
C PHE A 38 5.43 4.88 -2.87
N PHE A 39 4.61 3.97 -3.38
CA PHE A 39 4.45 3.74 -4.82
C PHE A 39 3.14 4.33 -5.30
N SER A 40 3.19 5.19 -6.30
CA SER A 40 2.02 5.79 -6.96
C SER A 40 2.01 5.38 -8.43
N THR A 41 0.94 4.78 -8.88
CA THR A 41 0.79 4.24 -10.24
C THR A 41 -0.58 4.55 -10.83
N LEU A 42 -0.74 4.35 -12.14
CA LEU A 42 -2.06 4.41 -12.80
C LEU A 42 -3.05 3.38 -12.25
N GLN A 43 -2.56 2.30 -11.65
CA GLN A 43 -3.36 1.14 -11.21
C GLN A 43 -3.61 1.10 -9.71
N GLY A 44 -3.05 2.04 -8.96
CA GLY A 44 -3.20 2.09 -7.52
C GLY A 44 -1.97 2.61 -6.77
N ILE A 45 -2.04 2.48 -5.46
CA ILE A 45 -1.01 2.89 -4.52
C ILE A 45 -0.63 1.71 -3.64
N ASN A 46 0.65 1.60 -3.32
CA ASN A 46 1.16 0.67 -2.32
C ASN A 46 2.20 1.39 -1.45
N THR A 47 2.04 1.31 -0.15
CA THR A 47 2.91 2.06 0.77
C THR A 47 3.06 1.40 2.12
N THR A 48 4.26 1.58 2.70
CA THR A 48 4.54 1.39 4.13
C THR A 48 5.34 2.59 4.60
N LEU A 49 4.80 3.33 5.54
CA LEU A 49 5.37 4.58 6.06
C LEU A 49 5.51 4.54 7.57
N SER A 50 6.53 5.23 8.07
CA SER A 50 6.81 5.36 9.50
C SER A 50 7.01 6.81 9.89
N GLY A 51 6.43 7.19 11.03
CA GLY A 51 6.53 8.54 11.56
C GLY A 51 5.64 8.76 12.77
N ASN A 52 5.32 10.02 13.02
CA ASN A 52 4.34 10.39 14.03
C ASN A 52 2.94 9.94 13.60
N GLU A 53 2.17 9.36 14.51
CA GLU A 53 0.85 8.79 14.19
C GLU A 53 -0.13 9.84 13.64
N GLU A 54 -0.18 11.03 14.25
CA GLU A 54 -1.04 12.10 13.78
C GLU A 54 -0.67 12.58 12.36
N SER A 55 0.63 12.66 12.08
CA SER A 55 1.12 13.03 10.75
C SER A 55 0.78 11.96 9.70
N LEU A 56 0.87 10.68 10.06
CA LEU A 56 0.47 9.59 9.17
C LEU A 56 -1.05 9.59 8.91
N LYS A 57 -1.85 9.81 9.94
CA LYS A 57 -3.31 9.96 9.78
C LYS A 57 -3.66 11.16 8.90
N GLY A 58 -2.97 12.28 9.07
CA GLY A 58 -3.13 13.47 8.24
C GLY A 58 -2.83 13.22 6.76
N LEU A 59 -1.81 12.41 6.46
CA LEU A 59 -1.51 11.99 5.09
C LEU A 59 -2.65 11.17 4.48
N ILE A 60 -3.18 10.22 5.24
CA ILE A 60 -4.29 9.38 4.78
C ILE A 60 -5.53 10.24 4.48
N VAL A 61 -5.87 11.17 5.37
CA VAL A 61 -6.97 12.13 5.15
C VAL A 61 -6.74 12.96 3.89
N LEU A 62 -5.52 13.46 3.68
CA LEU A 62 -5.16 14.19 2.47
C LEU A 62 -5.42 13.36 1.19
N LEU A 63 -5.01 12.10 1.20
CA LEU A 63 -5.21 11.20 0.06
C LEU A 63 -6.68 10.89 -0.19
N GLN A 64 -7.46 10.68 0.86
CA GLN A 64 -8.89 10.39 0.78
C GLN A 64 -9.71 11.62 0.35
N GLU A 65 -9.47 12.77 0.94
CA GLU A 65 -10.28 13.97 0.70
C GLU A 65 -9.89 14.70 -0.57
N LYS A 66 -8.60 14.94 -0.77
CA LYS A 66 -8.11 15.71 -1.92
C LYS A 66 -8.08 14.89 -3.21
N TYR A 67 -7.65 13.63 -3.12
CA TYR A 67 -7.46 12.77 -4.28
C TYR A 67 -8.52 11.69 -4.44
N LYS A 68 -9.48 11.61 -3.51
CA LYS A 68 -10.62 10.69 -3.54
C LYS A 68 -10.20 9.21 -3.60
N LEU A 69 -9.03 8.88 -3.03
CA LEU A 69 -8.55 7.50 -2.99
C LEU A 69 -9.35 6.66 -2.00
N ASN A 70 -9.64 5.43 -2.39
CA ASN A 70 -10.35 4.48 -1.54
C ASN A 70 -9.36 3.70 -0.65
N ILE A 71 -8.99 4.29 0.49
CA ILE A 71 -8.10 3.67 1.48
C ILE A 71 -8.98 3.09 2.60
N SER A 72 -9.59 1.94 2.34
CA SER A 72 -10.53 1.30 3.27
C SER A 72 -9.86 0.40 4.29
N SER A 73 -8.67 -0.12 3.99
CA SER A 73 -7.93 -1.05 4.85
C SER A 73 -6.54 -0.51 5.14
N GLN A 74 -6.19 -0.45 6.42
CA GLN A 74 -4.90 0.03 6.91
C GLN A 74 -4.40 -0.91 8.00
N THR A 75 -3.12 -1.27 7.94
CA THR A 75 -2.47 -2.05 8.99
C THR A 75 -1.53 -1.12 9.77
N TRP A 76 -1.75 -1.03 11.06
CA TRP A 76 -0.96 -0.20 11.98
C TRP A 76 -0.12 -1.05 12.91
N SER A 77 1.09 -0.61 13.14
CA SER A 77 2.00 -1.20 14.13
C SER A 77 2.87 -0.12 14.77
N LYS A 78 3.59 -0.49 15.80
CA LYS A 78 4.55 0.40 16.48
C LYS A 78 5.93 -0.21 16.47
N SER A 79 6.94 0.63 16.30
CA SER A 79 8.34 0.24 16.31
C SER A 79 9.13 1.11 17.29
N LYS A 80 10.04 0.51 18.04
CA LYS A 80 10.95 1.24 18.93
C LYS A 80 11.95 2.09 18.15
N ASN A 81 12.41 1.55 17.02
CA ASN A 81 13.32 2.22 16.11
C ASN A 81 12.60 2.48 14.79
N ASN A 82 13.04 3.52 14.05
CA ASN A 82 12.50 3.75 12.73
C ASN A 82 12.93 2.60 11.80
N PRO A 83 11.97 1.82 11.23
CA PRO A 83 12.31 0.70 10.37
C PRO A 83 12.86 1.14 9.00
N PHE A 84 12.76 2.42 8.68
CA PHE A 84 13.23 2.99 7.42
C PHE A 84 14.29 4.07 7.66
N LYS A 85 15.33 4.09 6.83
CA LYS A 85 16.38 5.10 6.89
C LYS A 85 16.04 6.38 6.14
N ARG A 86 15.17 6.29 5.14
CA ARG A 86 14.82 7.41 4.24
C ARG A 86 13.43 7.24 3.65
N LEU A 87 12.90 8.34 3.13
CA LEU A 87 11.73 8.34 2.28
C LEU A 87 12.10 7.92 0.85
N LYS A 88 11.29 7.04 0.27
CA LYS A 88 11.38 6.63 -1.13
C LYS A 88 9.99 6.74 -1.76
N VAL A 89 9.79 7.76 -2.59
CA VAL A 89 8.58 7.92 -3.41
C VAL A 89 8.89 7.53 -4.84
N LYS A 90 8.14 6.57 -5.38
CA LYS A 90 8.27 6.11 -6.76
C LYS A 90 6.94 6.23 -7.49
N CYS A 91 6.99 6.81 -8.68
CA CYS A 91 5.87 6.91 -9.60
C CYS A 91 6.15 6.03 -10.82
N ARG A 92 5.25 5.10 -11.12
CA ARG A 92 5.36 4.17 -12.25
C ARG A 92 4.00 4.07 -12.95
N LYS A 93 3.97 3.65 -14.21
CA LYS A 93 2.71 3.36 -14.90
C LYS A 93 2.00 2.15 -14.32
N ASN A 94 2.72 1.08 -14.07
CA ASN A 94 2.18 -0.19 -13.59
C ASN A 94 2.57 -0.49 -12.14
N LEU A 95 1.67 -1.11 -11.41
CA LEU A 95 1.91 -1.54 -10.03
C LEU A 95 2.98 -2.64 -9.98
N LEU A 96 2.89 -3.60 -10.89
CA LEU A 96 3.85 -4.70 -11.05
C LEU A 96 4.59 -4.56 -12.38
N PRO A 97 5.90 -4.85 -12.42
CA PRO A 97 6.71 -4.80 -13.63
C PRO A 97 6.51 -6.08 -14.48
N LEU A 98 5.27 -6.41 -14.80
CA LEU A 98 4.91 -7.55 -15.64
C LEU A 98 4.76 -7.10 -17.08
N GLU A 99 5.25 -7.92 -18.02
CA GLU A 99 4.99 -7.73 -19.44
C GLU A 99 3.58 -8.19 -19.78
N GLY A 100 2.87 -7.42 -20.60
CA GLY A 100 1.51 -7.71 -21.05
C GLY A 100 0.48 -6.67 -20.63
N ASN A 101 -0.73 -6.83 -21.16
CA ASN A 101 -1.86 -5.97 -20.82
C ASN A 101 -2.64 -6.60 -19.68
N PHE A 102 -2.33 -6.14 -18.46
CA PHE A 102 -3.04 -6.56 -17.25
C PHE A 102 -3.92 -5.42 -16.74
N ASP A 103 -5.14 -5.76 -16.38
CA ASP A 103 -6.09 -4.85 -15.75
C ASP A 103 -6.37 -5.31 -14.30
N PRO A 104 -5.53 -4.92 -13.32
CA PRO A 104 -5.70 -5.34 -11.93
C PRO A 104 -6.92 -4.71 -11.26
N VAL A 105 -7.49 -3.67 -11.86
CA VAL A 105 -8.67 -2.99 -11.33
C VAL A 105 -9.93 -3.81 -11.62
N ASN A 106 -10.10 -4.26 -12.86
CA ASN A 106 -11.33 -4.92 -13.31
C ASN A 106 -11.21 -6.46 -13.39
N SER A 107 -9.98 -6.99 -13.52
CA SER A 107 -9.71 -8.43 -13.71
C SER A 107 -9.06 -9.07 -12.48
N ARG A 108 -9.54 -8.76 -11.30
CA ARG A 108 -9.06 -9.36 -10.04
C ARG A 108 -9.97 -10.48 -9.56
N GLY A 109 -9.39 -11.41 -8.81
CA GLY A 109 -10.12 -12.47 -8.14
C GLY A 109 -11.06 -11.97 -7.04
N LYS A 110 -11.93 -12.85 -6.57
CA LYS A 110 -12.84 -12.56 -5.45
C LYS A 110 -12.07 -12.57 -4.13
N TYR A 111 -12.30 -11.52 -3.31
CA TYR A 111 -11.84 -11.52 -1.93
C TYR A 111 -12.72 -12.42 -1.07
N LEU A 112 -12.08 -13.21 -0.22
CA LEU A 112 -12.75 -14.11 0.71
C LEU A 112 -12.47 -13.68 2.15
N ASN A 113 -13.45 -13.88 3.03
CA ASN A 113 -13.21 -13.80 4.47
C ASN A 113 -12.41 -15.04 4.94
N HIS A 114 -11.94 -15.02 6.18
CA HIS A 114 -11.11 -16.10 6.72
C HIS A 114 -11.82 -17.45 6.78
N SER A 115 -13.13 -17.49 7.02
CA SER A 115 -13.92 -18.71 7.08
C SER A 115 -14.08 -19.35 5.69
N ASP A 116 -14.43 -18.55 4.69
CA ASP A 116 -14.54 -19.00 3.29
C ASP A 116 -13.17 -19.42 2.74
N TRP A 117 -12.10 -18.71 3.13
CA TRP A 117 -10.73 -19.09 2.81
C TRP A 117 -10.39 -20.48 3.34
N ASN A 118 -10.64 -20.76 4.63
CA ASN A 118 -10.38 -22.05 5.24
C ASN A 118 -11.15 -23.18 4.55
N ASN A 119 -12.41 -22.94 4.18
CA ASN A 119 -13.21 -23.92 3.45
C ASN A 119 -12.65 -24.18 2.05
N LEU A 120 -12.23 -23.12 1.35
CA LEU A 120 -11.70 -23.22 -0.01
C LEU A 120 -10.37 -24.00 -0.05
N ILE A 121 -9.42 -23.69 0.83
CA ILE A 121 -8.10 -24.34 0.85
C ILE A 121 -8.18 -25.81 1.28
N SER A 122 -9.25 -26.20 1.97
CA SER A 122 -9.51 -27.59 2.38
C SER A 122 -10.23 -28.41 1.31
N ALA A 123 -10.71 -27.77 0.24
CA ALA A 123 -11.39 -28.47 -0.85
C ALA A 123 -10.40 -29.27 -1.70
N PRO A 124 -10.73 -30.53 -2.08
CA PRO A 124 -9.79 -31.43 -2.77
C PRO A 124 -9.44 -31.01 -4.21
N ASP A 125 -10.25 -30.15 -4.80
CA ASP A 125 -10.07 -29.59 -6.16
C ASP A 125 -9.42 -28.20 -6.17
N THR A 126 -8.91 -27.74 -5.04
CA THR A 126 -8.27 -26.42 -4.90
C THR A 126 -6.75 -26.54 -4.98
N LEU A 127 -6.15 -25.79 -5.91
CA LEU A 127 -4.71 -25.60 -6.00
C LEU A 127 -4.32 -24.30 -5.30
N ILE A 128 -3.41 -24.37 -4.34
CA ILE A 128 -2.85 -23.21 -3.65
C ILE A 128 -1.50 -22.87 -4.27
N ILE A 129 -1.35 -21.63 -4.73
CA ILE A 129 -0.08 -21.11 -5.25
C ILE A 129 0.35 -19.94 -4.39
N ASP A 130 1.47 -20.08 -3.69
CA ASP A 130 2.10 -19.01 -2.94
C ASP A 130 3.15 -18.33 -3.83
N VAL A 131 2.90 -17.07 -4.18
CA VAL A 131 3.78 -16.26 -5.04
C VAL A 131 4.74 -15.37 -4.25
N ARG A 132 4.77 -15.49 -2.93
CA ARG A 132 5.71 -14.76 -2.09
C ARG A 132 7.13 -15.26 -2.29
N THR A 133 8.10 -14.38 -2.06
CA THR A 133 9.51 -14.76 -2.05
C THR A 133 9.85 -15.58 -0.79
N VAL A 134 10.97 -16.31 -0.83
CA VAL A 134 11.44 -17.11 0.32
C VAL A 134 11.62 -16.27 1.60
N TYR A 135 11.88 -14.98 1.46
CA TYR A 135 12.05 -14.06 2.61
C TYR A 135 10.75 -13.56 3.22
N GLU A 136 9.62 -13.80 2.55
CA GLU A 136 8.28 -13.36 2.97
C GLU A 136 7.44 -14.50 3.55
N THR A 137 7.92 -15.73 3.48
CA THR A 137 7.24 -16.95 3.97
C THR A 137 7.58 -17.31 5.40
#